data_e93028268b812bd11942f39d8f70cd16
#
_entry.id   e93028268b812bd11942f39d8f70cd16
#
_cell.length_a   1.000
_cell.length_b   1.000
_cell.length_c   1.000
_cell.angle_alpha   90.00
_cell.angle_beta   90.00
_cell.angle_gamma   90.00
#
_symmetry.space_group_name_H-M   'P 1'
#
loop_
_entity.id
_entity.type
_entity.pdbx_description
1 polymer ?
#
loop_
_entity_poly.entity_id
_entity_poly.type
_entity_poly.pdbx_seq_one_letter_code
_entity_poly.pdbx_strand_id
1 'polypeptide(L)'
;METWVKAPFLKEASVLIIGECIQSAFPKLWDEFAKNRITLTSCPQAEGFSGLTEKLATLIKCSGPKEIAILTIDGSPHCNMLHASANAASFLTETDIPTKHLVIAREGDVRELSSETVRLSRYLHLVEKCIQRCPDLIDDLGSLSLEHRSAERRRTQCLMIHDESEA
;
A
#
# COMPACT_ATOMS: atom_id res chain seq x y z
N MET A 1 12.27 7.61 2.66
CA MET A 1 12.29 7.71 4.14
C MET A 1 13.69 8.01 4.62
N GLU A 2 14.01 9.30 4.78
CA GLU A 2 15.33 9.78 5.21
C GLU A 2 15.33 10.07 6.70
N THR A 3 15.69 9.09 7.52
CA THR A 3 15.82 9.29 8.96
C THR A 3 16.91 8.40 9.55
N TRP A 4 17.53 8.86 10.63
CA TRP A 4 18.41 8.04 11.43
C TRP A 4 17.59 7.10 12.32
N VAL A 5 17.65 5.80 12.05
CA VAL A 5 16.83 4.76 12.69
C VAL A 5 17.01 4.63 14.21
N LYS A 6 18.08 5.20 14.77
CA LYS A 6 18.33 5.25 16.23
C LYS A 6 18.04 6.64 16.83
N ALA A 7 17.33 7.50 16.10
CA ALA A 7 17.01 8.82 16.62
C ALA A 7 16.23 8.72 17.94
N PRO A 8 16.60 9.47 18.98
CA PRO A 8 15.98 9.36 20.32
C PRO A 8 14.46 9.50 20.32
N PHE A 9 13.93 10.32 19.41
CA PHE A 9 12.47 10.55 19.29
C PHE A 9 11.69 9.35 18.77
N LEU A 10 12.37 8.35 18.17
CA LEU A 10 11.73 7.12 17.69
C LEU A 10 11.55 6.06 18.79
N LYS A 11 12.29 6.20 19.88
CA LYS A 11 12.27 5.20 20.95
C LYS A 11 10.89 5.15 21.60
N GLU A 12 10.28 3.97 21.60
CA GLU A 12 8.95 3.72 22.18
C GLU A 12 7.85 4.68 21.64
N ALA A 13 8.05 5.22 20.45
CA ALA A 13 7.12 6.15 19.81
C ALA A 13 5.99 5.43 19.07
N SER A 14 4.85 6.10 18.90
CA SER A 14 3.87 5.76 17.87
C SER A 14 4.38 6.32 16.55
N VAL A 15 4.74 5.45 15.61
CA VAL A 15 5.34 5.84 14.32
C VAL A 15 4.29 5.75 13.23
N LEU A 16 4.17 6.80 12.43
CA LEU A 16 3.40 6.81 11.20
C LEU A 16 4.36 6.83 10.01
N ILE A 17 4.24 5.85 9.12
CA ILE A 17 4.92 5.85 7.83
C ILE A 17 3.87 6.20 6.78
N ILE A 18 4.04 7.35 6.14
CA ILE A 18 3.03 7.92 5.25
C ILE A 18 3.59 8.14 3.85
N GLY A 19 2.78 7.84 2.84
CA GLY A 19 3.12 8.13 1.45
C GLY A 19 3.35 9.63 1.24
N GLU A 20 4.50 10.01 0.70
CA GLU A 20 4.92 11.41 0.55
C GLU A 20 3.90 12.27 -0.19
N CYS A 21 3.24 11.72 -1.21
CA CYS A 21 2.24 12.43 -2.01
C CYS A 21 0.96 12.78 -1.20
N ILE A 22 0.71 12.14 -0.05
CA ILE A 22 -0.49 12.40 0.75
C ILE A 22 -0.49 13.82 1.31
N GLN A 23 0.67 14.39 1.62
CA GLN A 23 0.77 15.76 2.11
C GLN A 23 0.16 16.77 1.15
N SER A 24 0.36 16.59 -0.14
CA SER A 24 -0.19 17.49 -1.17
C SER A 24 -1.58 17.08 -1.64
N ALA A 25 -1.86 15.78 -1.75
CA ALA A 25 -3.13 15.27 -2.27
C ALA A 25 -4.27 15.29 -1.24
N PHE A 26 -3.94 15.01 0.03
CA PHE A 26 -4.92 14.88 1.13
C PHE A 26 -4.41 15.57 2.41
N PRO A 27 -4.19 16.90 2.41
CA PRO A 27 -3.54 17.61 3.53
C PRO A 27 -4.32 17.47 4.85
N LYS A 28 -5.63 17.38 4.81
CA LYS A 28 -6.45 17.18 6.03
C LYS A 28 -6.20 15.82 6.67
N LEU A 29 -6.11 14.77 5.87
CA LEU A 29 -5.78 13.43 6.37
C LEU A 29 -4.34 13.38 6.88
N TRP A 30 -3.41 14.07 6.20
CA TRP A 30 -2.05 14.23 6.71
C TRP A 30 -2.05 14.78 8.13
N ASP A 31 -2.69 15.92 8.37
CA ASP A 31 -2.74 16.58 9.67
C ASP A 31 -3.41 15.70 10.74
N GLU A 32 -4.49 15.01 10.37
CA GLU A 32 -5.21 14.11 11.26
C GLU A 32 -4.34 12.94 11.72
N PHE A 33 -3.72 12.23 10.77
CA PHE A 33 -2.96 11.01 11.08
C PHE A 33 -1.57 11.29 11.66
N ALA A 34 -0.95 12.43 11.34
CA ALA A 34 0.32 12.87 11.91
C ALA A 34 0.19 13.30 13.38
N LYS A 35 -1.01 13.64 13.83
CA LYS A 35 -1.24 14.11 15.19
C LYS A 35 -0.83 13.06 16.23
N ASN A 36 0.02 13.46 17.17
CA ASN A 36 0.55 12.60 18.24
C ASN A 36 1.38 11.39 17.76
N ARG A 37 1.91 11.43 16.54
CA ARG A 37 2.78 10.38 15.98
C ARG A 37 4.07 10.97 15.45
N ILE A 38 5.13 10.20 15.51
CA ILE A 38 6.34 10.51 14.75
C ILE A 38 6.11 10.11 13.30
N THR A 39 6.03 11.10 12.43
CA THR A 39 5.69 10.89 11.02
C THR A 39 6.93 10.81 10.17
N LEU A 40 7.07 9.71 9.44
CA LEU A 40 8.13 9.45 8.47
C LEU A 40 7.51 9.34 7.08
N THR A 41 7.99 10.13 6.14
CA THR A 41 7.55 10.06 4.74
C THR A 41 8.31 8.98 3.98
N SER A 42 7.65 8.33 3.04
CA SER A 42 8.30 7.40 2.12
C SER A 42 7.58 7.38 0.77
N CYS A 43 8.37 7.40 -0.30
CA CYS A 43 7.90 7.15 -1.65
C CYS A 43 8.77 6.06 -2.29
N PRO A 44 8.35 4.79 -2.26
CA PRO A 44 9.15 3.70 -2.83
C PRO A 44 9.46 3.89 -4.32
N GLN A 45 8.64 4.64 -5.06
CA GLN A 45 8.92 4.99 -6.45
C GLN A 45 10.12 5.94 -6.58
N ALA A 46 10.21 6.94 -5.71
CA ALA A 46 11.28 7.94 -5.75
C ALA A 46 12.58 7.44 -5.07
N GLU A 47 12.43 6.71 -3.97
CA GLU A 47 13.56 6.23 -3.16
C GLU A 47 14.15 4.90 -3.68
N GLY A 48 13.43 4.16 -4.53
CA GLY A 48 13.74 2.79 -4.90
C GLY A 48 13.29 1.79 -3.82
N PHE A 49 13.14 0.51 -4.23
CA PHE A 49 12.69 -0.56 -3.33
C PHE A 49 13.81 -1.15 -2.49
N SER A 50 15.04 -0.99 -2.94
CA SER A 50 16.21 -1.53 -2.27
C SER A 50 16.39 -0.89 -0.90
N GLY A 51 16.52 -1.70 0.14
CA GLY A 51 16.78 -1.23 1.49
C GLY A 51 15.57 -0.80 2.32
N LEU A 52 14.35 -0.75 1.76
CA LEU A 52 13.18 -0.32 2.52
C LEU A 52 12.83 -1.30 3.65
N THR A 53 12.82 -2.59 3.36
CA THR A 53 12.57 -3.64 4.36
C THR A 53 13.66 -3.66 5.43
N GLU A 54 14.92 -3.56 5.04
CA GLU A 54 16.08 -3.52 5.94
C GLU A 54 16.05 -2.28 6.83
N LYS A 55 15.67 -1.15 6.29
CA LYS A 55 15.54 0.09 7.04
C LYS A 55 14.43 0.01 8.08
N LEU A 56 13.27 -0.55 7.71
CA LEU A 56 12.18 -0.79 8.64
C LEU A 56 12.55 -1.81 9.72
N ALA A 57 13.19 -2.91 9.35
CA ALA A 57 13.67 -3.91 10.30
C ALA A 57 14.68 -3.30 11.28
N THR A 58 15.60 -2.48 10.78
CA THR A 58 16.59 -1.78 11.63
C THR A 58 15.90 -0.78 12.56
N LEU A 59 14.92 -0.02 12.07
CA LEU A 59 14.12 0.90 12.90
C LEU A 59 13.41 0.13 14.03
N ILE A 60 12.75 -0.97 13.70
CA ILE A 60 12.05 -1.83 14.65
C ILE A 60 13.02 -2.32 15.74
N LYS A 61 14.15 -2.92 15.33
CA LYS A 61 15.13 -3.49 16.27
C LYS A 61 15.84 -2.44 17.14
N CYS A 62 16.14 -1.28 16.56
CA CYS A 62 16.95 -0.27 17.24
C CYS A 62 16.12 0.71 18.08
N SER A 63 14.89 1.00 17.68
CA SER A 63 14.07 2.01 18.35
C SER A 63 12.90 1.43 19.13
N GLY A 64 12.46 0.19 18.83
CA GLY A 64 11.37 -0.47 19.55
C GLY A 64 10.10 0.39 19.62
N PRO A 65 9.54 0.83 18.48
CA PRO A 65 8.34 1.67 18.49
C PRO A 65 7.18 0.92 19.16
N LYS A 66 6.27 1.65 19.78
CA LYS A 66 5.07 1.06 20.42
C LYS A 66 4.10 0.49 19.38
N GLU A 67 3.98 1.20 18.28
CA GLU A 67 3.14 0.82 17.14
C GLU A 67 3.70 1.43 15.86
N ILE A 68 3.37 0.82 14.74
CA ILE A 68 3.63 1.35 13.40
C ILE A 68 2.30 1.44 12.66
N ALA A 69 1.95 2.62 12.17
CA ALA A 69 0.87 2.81 11.22
C ALA A 69 1.45 3.13 9.84
N ILE A 70 0.88 2.57 8.80
CA ILE A 70 1.25 2.84 7.41
C ILE A 70 0.04 3.40 6.72
N LEU A 71 0.16 4.58 6.11
CA LEU A 71 -0.92 5.23 5.37
C LEU A 71 -0.44 5.52 3.95
N THR A 72 -1.13 4.97 2.96
CA THR A 72 -0.82 5.16 1.53
C THR A 72 -2.07 5.43 0.71
N ILE A 73 -1.89 5.74 -0.57
CA ILE A 73 -2.99 5.84 -1.54
C ILE A 73 -3.21 4.46 -2.16
N ASP A 74 -4.47 4.01 -2.19
CA ASP A 74 -4.87 2.74 -2.79
C ASP A 74 -4.68 2.75 -4.33
N GLY A 75 -4.49 1.57 -4.92
CA GLY A 75 -4.28 1.40 -6.36
C GLY A 75 -2.87 1.73 -6.86
N SER A 76 -1.94 2.12 -6.01
CA SER A 76 -0.54 2.34 -6.38
C SER A 76 0.33 1.10 -6.08
N PRO A 77 0.97 0.48 -7.09
CA PRO A 77 1.83 -0.68 -6.87
C PRO A 77 3.02 -0.36 -5.95
N HIS A 78 3.56 0.85 -6.03
CA HIS A 78 4.66 1.31 -5.17
C HIS A 78 4.21 1.46 -3.71
N CYS A 79 3.01 1.96 -3.48
CA CYS A 79 2.43 2.06 -2.13
C CYS A 79 2.18 0.68 -1.51
N ASN A 80 1.72 -0.30 -2.30
CA ASN A 80 1.58 -1.68 -1.83
C ASN A 80 2.89 -2.26 -1.32
N MET A 81 4.02 -1.93 -1.95
CA MET A 81 5.35 -2.36 -1.51
C MET A 81 5.71 -1.85 -0.10
N LEU A 82 5.24 -0.68 0.30
CA LEU A 82 5.48 -0.15 1.64
C LEU A 82 4.80 -1.03 2.71
N HIS A 83 3.56 -1.42 2.47
CA HIS A 83 2.84 -2.36 3.33
C HIS A 83 3.50 -3.74 3.39
N ALA A 84 3.91 -4.27 2.23
CA ALA A 84 4.60 -5.55 2.15
C ALA A 84 5.95 -5.53 2.87
N SER A 85 6.71 -4.43 2.76
CA SER A 85 7.99 -4.24 3.46
C SER A 85 7.84 -4.19 4.97
N ALA A 86 6.76 -3.59 5.48
CA ALA A 86 6.50 -3.58 6.92
C ALA A 86 6.20 -4.98 7.46
N ASN A 87 5.36 -5.76 6.78
CA ASN A 87 5.12 -7.16 7.15
C ASN A 87 6.41 -7.99 7.11
N ALA A 88 7.25 -7.78 6.09
CA ALA A 88 8.53 -8.46 5.98
C ALA A 88 9.50 -8.05 7.10
N ALA A 89 9.56 -6.76 7.44
CA ALA A 89 10.40 -6.26 8.52
C ALA A 89 10.00 -6.84 9.89
N SER A 90 8.70 -6.91 10.20
CA SER A 90 8.20 -7.55 11.42
C SER A 90 8.59 -9.03 11.48
N PHE A 91 8.46 -9.75 10.36
CA PHE A 91 8.88 -11.14 10.26
C PHE A 91 10.39 -11.32 10.51
N LEU A 92 11.24 -10.52 9.84
CA LEU A 92 12.70 -10.59 9.95
C LEU A 92 13.21 -10.24 11.35
N THR A 93 12.48 -9.38 12.05
CA THR A 93 12.87 -8.95 13.40
C THR A 93 12.30 -9.82 14.49
N GLU A 94 11.40 -10.76 14.15
CA GLU A 94 10.71 -11.63 15.13
C GLU A 94 10.06 -10.79 16.25
N THR A 95 9.49 -9.63 15.86
CA THR A 95 8.83 -8.73 16.81
C THR A 95 7.33 -8.67 16.56
N ASP A 96 6.57 -8.57 17.65
CA ASP A 96 5.12 -8.48 17.62
C ASP A 96 4.64 -7.04 17.84
N ILE A 97 5.26 -6.10 17.10
CA ILE A 97 4.86 -4.70 17.17
C ILE A 97 3.53 -4.53 16.43
N PRO A 98 2.51 -3.95 17.10
CA PRO A 98 1.23 -3.66 16.44
C PRO A 98 1.44 -2.82 15.17
N THR A 99 1.05 -3.39 14.03
CA THR A 99 1.19 -2.73 12.74
C THR A 99 -0.19 -2.55 12.10
N LYS A 100 -0.55 -1.30 11.79
CA LYS A 100 -1.79 -0.95 11.10
C LYS A 100 -1.50 -0.62 9.64
N HIS A 101 -2.28 -1.21 8.75
CA HIS A 101 -2.22 -0.95 7.32
C HIS A 101 -3.45 -0.13 6.91
N LEU A 102 -3.23 1.10 6.47
CA LEU A 102 -4.28 2.05 6.11
C LEU A 102 -4.08 2.50 4.66
N VAL A 103 -5.15 2.53 3.89
CA VAL A 103 -5.14 3.05 2.52
C VAL A 103 -6.22 4.11 2.36
N ILE A 104 -5.92 5.13 1.56
CA ILE A 104 -6.89 6.14 1.15
C ILE A 104 -7.50 5.66 -0.17
N ALA A 105 -8.78 5.30 -0.14
CA ALA A 105 -9.55 4.94 -1.31
C ALA A 105 -9.78 6.17 -2.21
N ARG A 106 -10.25 5.95 -3.44
CA ARG A 106 -10.43 7.01 -4.45
C ARG A 106 -11.31 8.15 -3.98
N GLU A 107 -12.32 7.86 -3.16
CA GLU A 107 -13.27 8.83 -2.62
C GLU A 107 -12.68 9.66 -1.45
N GLY A 108 -11.47 9.34 -1.02
CA GLY A 108 -10.80 9.96 0.13
C GLY A 108 -11.07 9.27 1.47
N ASP A 109 -11.85 8.19 1.46
CA ASP A 109 -12.11 7.37 2.65
C ASP A 109 -10.86 6.59 3.05
N VAL A 110 -10.55 6.55 4.33
CA VAL A 110 -9.48 5.71 4.86
C VAL A 110 -10.04 4.34 5.22
N ARG A 111 -9.40 3.30 4.70
CA ARG A 111 -9.74 1.89 4.96
C ARG A 111 -8.57 1.21 5.68
N GLU A 112 -8.89 0.50 6.75
CA GLU A 112 -7.92 -0.35 7.45
C GLU A 112 -7.93 -1.75 6.79
N LEU A 113 -6.74 -2.23 6.47
CA LEU A 113 -6.50 -3.54 5.87
C LEU A 113 -5.90 -4.48 6.91
N SER A 114 -6.28 -5.75 6.87
CA SER A 114 -5.59 -6.77 7.65
C SER A 114 -4.19 -7.07 7.07
N SER A 115 -3.28 -7.52 7.91
CA SER A 115 -1.97 -8.01 7.46
C SER A 115 -2.10 -9.19 6.48
N GLU A 116 -3.18 -9.98 6.59
CA GLU A 116 -3.51 -11.07 5.67
C GLU A 116 -3.82 -10.55 4.27
N THR A 117 -4.55 -9.45 4.14
CA THR A 117 -4.83 -8.80 2.85
C THR A 117 -3.53 -8.43 2.14
N VAL A 118 -2.59 -7.81 2.87
CA VAL A 118 -1.28 -7.43 2.34
C VAL A 118 -0.45 -8.67 1.95
N ARG A 119 -0.52 -9.75 2.75
CA ARG A 119 0.18 -11.00 2.41
C ARG A 119 -0.45 -11.68 1.20
N LEU A 120 -1.79 -11.71 1.12
CA LEU A 120 -2.53 -12.33 0.03
C LEU A 120 -2.20 -11.68 -1.32
N SER A 121 -2.07 -10.37 -1.37
CA SER A 121 -1.78 -9.62 -2.61
C SER A 121 -0.50 -10.06 -3.32
N ARG A 122 0.41 -10.76 -2.63
CA ARG A 122 1.64 -11.33 -3.20
C ARG A 122 1.45 -12.69 -3.87
N TYR A 123 0.31 -13.35 -3.62
CA TYR A 123 0.00 -14.69 -4.15
C TYR A 123 -1.09 -14.60 -5.21
N LEU A 124 -0.71 -14.23 -6.42
CA LEU A 124 -1.64 -13.95 -7.52
C LEU A 124 -2.62 -15.10 -7.80
N HIS A 125 -2.19 -16.36 -7.64
CA HIS A 125 -3.08 -17.51 -7.81
C HIS A 125 -4.19 -17.59 -6.73
N LEU A 126 -3.97 -17.02 -5.53
CA LEU A 126 -5.00 -16.91 -4.51
C LEU A 126 -5.92 -15.71 -4.77
N VAL A 127 -5.37 -14.60 -5.28
CA VAL A 127 -6.17 -13.47 -5.75
C VAL A 127 -7.10 -13.90 -6.87
N GLU A 128 -6.61 -14.69 -7.84
CA GLU A 128 -7.45 -15.29 -8.90
C GLU A 128 -8.61 -16.11 -8.32
N LYS A 129 -8.37 -16.93 -7.29
CA LYS A 129 -9.46 -17.67 -6.61
C LYS A 129 -10.47 -16.75 -5.93
N CYS A 130 -10.04 -15.59 -5.43
CA CYS A 130 -10.98 -14.61 -4.87
C CYS A 130 -11.88 -14.02 -5.96
N ILE A 131 -11.33 -13.66 -7.11
CA ILE A 131 -12.07 -13.16 -8.27
C ILE A 131 -13.08 -14.20 -8.76
N GLN A 132 -12.68 -15.48 -8.87
CA GLN A 132 -13.57 -16.57 -9.28
C GLN A 132 -14.75 -16.77 -8.31
N ARG A 133 -14.57 -16.48 -7.01
CA ARG A 133 -15.63 -16.58 -6.00
C ARG A 133 -16.49 -15.32 -5.90
N CYS A 134 -15.92 -14.17 -6.23
CA CYS A 134 -16.56 -12.86 -6.15
C CYS A 134 -16.29 -12.11 -7.46
N PRO A 135 -16.98 -12.46 -8.56
CA PRO A 135 -16.75 -11.85 -9.88
C PRO A 135 -17.06 -10.35 -9.91
N ASP A 136 -17.92 -9.85 -9.04
CA ASP A 136 -18.26 -8.43 -8.90
C ASP A 136 -17.02 -7.55 -8.61
N LEU A 137 -15.93 -8.13 -8.09
CA LEU A 137 -14.66 -7.42 -7.90
C LEU A 137 -14.08 -6.89 -9.22
N ILE A 138 -14.43 -7.47 -10.36
CA ILE A 138 -13.99 -6.99 -11.67
C ILE A 138 -14.74 -5.72 -12.06
N ASP A 139 -16.02 -5.61 -11.74
CA ASP A 139 -16.81 -4.40 -11.95
C ASP A 139 -16.29 -3.26 -11.07
N ASP A 140 -15.97 -3.57 -9.79
CA ASP A 140 -15.33 -2.62 -8.89
C ASP A 140 -13.98 -2.17 -9.43
N LEU A 141 -13.13 -3.10 -9.91
CA LEU A 141 -11.85 -2.80 -10.55
C LEU A 141 -12.05 -1.90 -11.77
N GLY A 142 -13.08 -2.16 -12.58
CA GLY A 142 -13.46 -1.34 -13.73
C GLY A 142 -13.79 0.10 -13.35
N SER A 143 -14.37 0.32 -12.17
CA SER A 143 -14.64 1.68 -11.66
C SER A 143 -13.37 2.40 -11.22
N LEU A 144 -12.38 1.70 -10.68
CA LEU A 144 -11.17 2.25 -10.05
C LEU A 144 -10.00 2.38 -11.03
N SER A 145 -9.76 1.38 -11.88
CA SER A 145 -8.57 1.27 -12.73
C SER A 145 -8.78 1.84 -14.14
N LEU A 146 -8.03 2.89 -14.48
CA LEU A 146 -7.96 3.41 -15.84
C LEU A 146 -7.32 2.42 -16.82
N GLU A 147 -6.33 1.68 -16.36
CA GLU A 147 -5.64 0.64 -17.14
C GLU A 147 -6.61 -0.47 -17.52
N HIS A 148 -7.37 -0.98 -16.57
CA HIS A 148 -8.37 -2.01 -16.80
C HIS A 148 -9.42 -1.56 -17.82
N ARG A 149 -10.01 -0.37 -17.63
CA ARG A 149 -10.97 0.21 -18.59
C ARG A 149 -10.41 0.38 -20.00
N SER A 150 -9.13 0.72 -20.10
CA SER A 150 -8.46 0.87 -21.40
C SER A 150 -8.25 -0.49 -22.07
N ALA A 151 -7.92 -1.53 -21.31
CA ALA A 151 -7.76 -2.89 -21.79
C ALA A 151 -9.10 -3.46 -22.29
N GLU A 152 -10.18 -3.27 -21.54
CA GLU A 152 -11.54 -3.69 -21.91
C GLU A 152 -12.01 -3.05 -23.21
N ARG A 153 -11.83 -1.74 -23.36
CA ARG A 153 -12.18 -1.03 -24.61
C ARG A 153 -11.45 -1.61 -25.82
N ARG A 154 -10.16 -1.91 -25.68
CA ARG A 154 -9.37 -2.51 -26.78
C ARG A 154 -9.86 -3.91 -27.15
N ARG A 155 -10.23 -4.73 -26.17
CA ARG A 155 -10.82 -6.05 -26.43
C ARG A 155 -12.11 -5.95 -27.24
N THR A 156 -13.03 -5.06 -26.83
CA THR A 156 -14.30 -4.86 -27.52
C THR A 156 -14.09 -4.40 -28.96
N GLN A 157 -13.15 -3.47 -29.21
CA GLN A 157 -12.83 -3.02 -30.56
C GLN A 157 -12.25 -4.14 -31.44
N CYS A 158 -11.36 -4.98 -30.92
CA CYS A 158 -10.82 -6.13 -31.65
C CYS A 158 -11.90 -7.13 -32.05
N LEU A 159 -12.86 -7.43 -31.16
CA LEU A 159 -13.96 -8.33 -31.45
C LEU A 159 -14.87 -7.80 -32.57
N MET A 160 -15.22 -6.51 -32.56
CA MET A 160 -16.03 -5.89 -33.61
C MET A 160 -15.37 -5.94 -35.00
N ILE A 161 -14.04 -5.76 -35.07
CA ILE A 161 -13.31 -5.82 -36.34
C ILE A 161 -13.26 -7.26 -36.88
N HIS A 162 -13.21 -8.29 -36.02
CA HIS A 162 -13.25 -9.68 -36.48
C HIS A 162 -14.62 -10.07 -37.00
N ASP A 163 -15.71 -9.67 -36.34
CA ASP A 163 -17.07 -9.93 -36.81
C ASP A 163 -17.38 -9.29 -38.16
N GLU A 164 -16.85 -8.07 -38.44
CA GLU A 164 -17.01 -7.39 -39.73
C GLU A 164 -16.16 -8.04 -40.85
N SER A 165 -15.11 -8.78 -40.53
CA SER A 165 -14.25 -9.45 -41.51
C SER A 165 -14.75 -10.84 -41.94
N GLU A 166 -15.68 -11.41 -41.20
CA GLU A 166 -16.30 -12.73 -41.47
C GLU A 166 -17.70 -12.61 -42.11
N ALA A 167 -18.24 -11.41 -42.24
CA ALA A 167 -19.53 -11.12 -42.86
C ALA A 167 -19.36 -10.64 -44.32
#